data_2ef8d77401dc7987b58c62a2444c571e
#
_entry.id   2ef8d77401dc7987b58c62a2444c571e
#
_cell.length_a   1.000
_cell.length_b   1.000
_cell.length_c   1.000
_cell.angle_alpha   90.00
_cell.angle_beta   90.00
_cell.angle_gamma   90.00
#
_symmetry.space_group_name_H-M   'P 1'
#
loop_
_entity.id
_entity.type
_entity.pdbx_description
1 polymer ?
#
loop_
_entity_poly.entity_id
_entity_poly.type
_entity_poly.pdbx_seq_one_letter_code
_entity_poly.pdbx_strand_id
1 'polypeptide(L)'
;MDYVEEALKRKVWAVVGATDRKNKFGYKIYKNLKLEGYTVYPVNPNYETVDGDLCYESLSKLPVVPEVVDMVVSPKIGDAFVEEASKLGVDIIWFQPGAESDELIEKANNLGLNVVYNTCVMMETDRRK
;
A
#
# COMPACT_ATOMS: atom_id res chain seq x y z
N MET A 1 -1.73 0.78 19.64
CA MET A 1 -0.84 1.82 19.08
C MET A 1 -1.34 2.27 17.72
N ASP A 2 -1.31 3.55 17.48
CA ASP A 2 -1.70 4.11 16.20
C ASP A 2 -0.47 4.16 15.28
N TYR A 3 -0.50 3.39 14.18
CA TYR A 3 0.61 3.32 13.24
C TYR A 3 0.52 4.33 12.09
N VAL A 4 -0.49 5.20 12.08
CA VAL A 4 -0.62 6.23 11.05
C VAL A 4 0.62 7.13 11.05
N GLU A 5 1.00 7.66 12.21
CA GLU A 5 2.19 8.51 12.32
C GLU A 5 3.47 7.78 11.92
N GLU A 6 3.62 6.53 12.36
CA GLU A 6 4.78 5.73 12.00
C GLU A 6 4.85 5.51 10.51
N ALA A 7 3.73 5.15 9.88
CA ALA A 7 3.67 4.94 8.43
C ALA A 7 4.08 6.21 7.67
N LEU A 8 3.55 7.36 8.09
CA LEU A 8 3.81 8.63 7.40
C LEU A 8 5.25 9.10 7.54
N LYS A 9 6.00 8.58 8.51
CA LYS A 9 7.43 8.86 8.67
C LYS A 9 8.31 7.97 7.80
N ARG A 10 7.78 6.85 7.30
CA ARG A 10 8.52 5.92 6.46
C ARG A 10 8.66 6.48 5.06
N LYS A 11 9.75 6.14 4.39
CA LYS A 11 10.09 6.75 3.09
C LYS A 11 9.75 5.87 1.90
N VAL A 12 9.81 4.55 2.07
CA VAL A 12 9.66 3.60 0.96
C VAL A 12 8.32 2.88 1.06
N TRP A 13 7.48 3.13 0.09
CA TRP A 13 6.11 2.61 0.03
C TRP A 13 5.88 1.80 -1.24
N ALA A 14 4.98 0.85 -1.17
CA ALA A 14 4.43 0.17 -2.33
C ALA A 14 2.92 0.35 -2.34
N VAL A 15 2.34 0.65 -3.49
CA VAL A 15 0.89 0.75 -3.66
C VAL A 15 0.42 -0.45 -4.45
N VAL A 16 -0.26 -1.38 -3.78
CA VAL A 16 -0.85 -2.56 -4.40
C VAL A 16 -2.23 -2.17 -4.95
N GLY A 17 -2.41 -2.33 -6.25
CA GLY A 17 -3.61 -1.88 -6.93
C GLY A 17 -3.42 -0.55 -7.64
N ALA A 18 -2.18 -0.07 -7.76
CA ALA A 18 -1.87 1.12 -8.56
C ALA A 18 -2.33 0.90 -10.00
N THR A 19 -2.83 1.96 -10.63
CA THR A 19 -3.40 1.89 -11.99
C THR A 19 -3.20 3.21 -12.72
N ASP A 20 -3.21 3.15 -14.06
CA ASP A 20 -3.20 4.38 -14.88
C ASP A 20 -4.60 4.96 -15.10
N ARG A 21 -5.62 4.35 -14.57
CA ARG A 21 -6.98 4.88 -14.64
C ARG A 21 -7.13 6.03 -13.65
N LYS A 22 -7.08 7.25 -14.16
CA LYS A 22 -6.98 8.48 -13.35
C LYS A 22 -8.17 8.72 -12.43
N ASN A 23 -9.33 8.12 -12.71
CA ASN A 23 -10.52 8.25 -11.87
C ASN A 23 -10.55 7.24 -10.71
N LYS A 24 -9.59 6.32 -10.64
CA LYS A 24 -9.52 5.29 -9.61
C LYS A 24 -8.62 5.70 -8.46
N PHE A 25 -8.93 5.21 -7.26
CA PHE A 25 -8.12 5.50 -6.08
C PHE A 25 -6.69 4.98 -6.20
N GLY A 26 -6.48 3.86 -6.89
CA GLY A 26 -5.13 3.34 -7.10
C GLY A 26 -4.21 4.32 -7.81
N TYR A 27 -4.74 5.10 -8.75
CA TYR A 27 -3.96 6.17 -9.40
C TYR A 27 -3.78 7.36 -8.46
N LYS A 28 -4.88 7.82 -7.87
CA LYS A 28 -4.86 9.02 -7.02
C LYS A 28 -3.94 8.86 -5.82
N ILE A 29 -3.99 7.72 -5.18
CA ILE A 29 -3.15 7.41 -4.01
C ILE A 29 -1.69 7.32 -4.42
N TYR A 30 -1.40 6.61 -5.51
CA TYR A 30 -0.03 6.50 -6.01
C TYR A 30 0.55 7.88 -6.33
N LYS A 31 -0.20 8.68 -7.06
CA LYS A 31 0.21 10.05 -7.44
C LYS A 31 0.40 10.93 -6.21
N ASN A 32 -0.52 10.85 -5.26
CA ASN A 32 -0.45 11.62 -4.01
C ASN A 32 0.86 11.34 -3.26
N LEU A 33 1.20 10.07 -3.10
CA LEU A 33 2.43 9.69 -2.38
C LEU A 33 3.67 10.19 -3.11
N LYS A 34 3.69 10.10 -4.44
CA LYS A 34 4.79 10.65 -5.24
C LYS A 34 4.94 12.15 -5.00
N LEU A 35 3.85 12.89 -5.06
CA LEU A 35 3.86 14.35 -4.89
C LEU A 35 4.24 14.76 -3.47
N GLU A 36 3.96 13.93 -2.48
CA GLU A 36 4.36 14.17 -1.08
C GLU A 36 5.84 13.85 -0.83
N GLY A 37 6.55 13.33 -1.82
CA GLY A 37 7.99 13.10 -1.72
C GLY A 37 8.41 11.70 -1.29
N TYR A 38 7.46 10.76 -1.17
CA TYR A 38 7.79 9.39 -0.84
C TYR A 38 8.44 8.67 -2.03
N THR A 39 9.30 7.70 -1.73
CA THR A 39 9.74 6.73 -2.73
C THR A 39 8.64 5.68 -2.78
N VAL A 40 7.89 5.66 -3.88
CA VAL A 40 6.72 4.79 -3.99
C VAL A 40 6.80 3.96 -5.26
N TYR A 41 6.50 2.66 -5.11
CA TYR A 41 6.51 1.71 -6.21
C TYR A 41 5.09 1.25 -6.51
N PRO A 42 4.67 1.27 -7.80
CA PRO A 42 3.35 0.73 -8.16
C PRO A 42 3.44 -0.78 -8.30
N VAL A 43 2.46 -1.48 -7.74
CA VAL A 43 2.37 -2.94 -7.81
C VAL A 43 1.01 -3.33 -8.36
N ASN A 44 1.01 -3.96 -9.53
CA ASN A 44 -0.21 -4.45 -10.16
C ASN A 44 0.19 -5.38 -11.30
N PRO A 45 -0.24 -6.66 -11.29
CA PRO A 45 0.14 -7.60 -12.36
C PRO A 45 -0.43 -7.26 -13.74
N ASN A 46 -1.37 -6.33 -13.82
CA ASN A 46 -2.05 -5.96 -15.07
C ASN A 46 -1.40 -4.78 -15.80
N TYR A 47 -0.34 -4.18 -15.25
CA TYR A 47 0.31 -3.00 -15.85
C TYR A 47 1.81 -3.18 -15.92
N GLU A 48 2.41 -2.72 -17.02
CA GLU A 48 3.87 -2.62 -17.13
C GLU A 48 4.38 -1.32 -16.54
N THR A 49 3.60 -0.24 -16.70
CA THR A 49 3.93 1.07 -16.13
C THR A 49 2.69 1.70 -15.53
N VAL A 50 2.88 2.56 -14.54
CA VAL A 50 1.85 3.40 -13.96
C VAL A 50 2.44 4.80 -13.80
N ASP A 51 1.77 5.79 -14.34
CA ASP A 51 2.22 7.19 -14.32
C ASP A 51 3.67 7.33 -14.85
N GLY A 52 4.01 6.52 -15.85
CA GLY A 52 5.34 6.52 -16.46
C GLY A 52 6.40 5.74 -15.69
N ASP A 53 6.08 5.21 -14.52
CA ASP A 53 7.02 4.47 -13.68
C ASP A 53 6.85 2.97 -13.91
N LEU A 54 7.95 2.23 -13.81
CA LEU A 54 7.91 0.77 -13.93
C LEU A 54 6.98 0.20 -12.85
N CYS A 55 6.02 -0.61 -13.28
CA CYS A 55 5.08 -1.28 -12.38
C CYS A 55 5.51 -2.74 -12.19
N TYR A 56 5.41 -3.22 -10.97
CA TYR A 56 5.86 -4.56 -10.60
C TYR A 56 4.65 -5.47 -10.39
N GLU A 57 4.77 -6.73 -10.79
CA GLU A 57 3.64 -7.66 -10.68
C GLU A 57 3.38 -8.15 -9.25
N SER A 58 4.42 -8.07 -8.39
CA SER A 58 4.32 -8.52 -6.99
C SER A 58 5.32 -7.77 -6.12
N LEU A 59 5.15 -7.88 -4.81
CA LEU A 59 6.05 -7.25 -3.85
C LEU A 59 7.47 -7.83 -3.92
N SER A 60 7.58 -9.13 -4.17
CA SER A 60 8.88 -9.80 -4.25
C SER A 60 9.72 -9.36 -5.44
N LYS A 61 9.10 -8.76 -6.45
CA LYS A 61 9.80 -8.26 -7.63
C LYS A 61 10.37 -6.86 -7.45
N LEU A 62 10.04 -6.19 -6.36
CA LEU A 62 10.55 -4.84 -6.09
C LEU A 62 12.06 -4.85 -5.86
N PRO A 63 12.77 -3.75 -6.24
CA PRO A 63 14.21 -3.67 -6.02
C PRO A 63 14.62 -3.58 -4.55
N VAL A 64 13.68 -3.18 -3.68
CA VAL A 64 13.89 -3.12 -2.23
C VAL A 64 12.60 -3.58 -1.53
N VAL A 65 12.72 -4.02 -0.29
CA VAL A 65 11.55 -4.33 0.53
C VAL A 65 10.93 -3.01 0.99
N PRO A 66 9.65 -2.75 0.67
CA PRO A 66 9.02 -1.51 1.14
C PRO A 66 8.81 -1.53 2.64
N GLU A 67 8.81 -0.34 3.24
CA GLU A 67 8.53 -0.19 4.67
C GLU A 67 7.03 -0.21 4.95
N VAL A 68 6.24 0.31 4.02
CA VAL A 68 4.78 0.34 4.10
C VAL A 68 4.19 -0.20 2.80
N VAL A 69 3.23 -1.09 2.92
CA VAL A 69 2.45 -1.58 1.78
C VAL A 69 1.05 -1.00 1.90
N ASP A 70 0.66 -0.20 0.92
CA ASP A 70 -0.64 0.47 0.85
C ASP A 70 -1.56 -0.35 -0.05
N MET A 71 -2.62 -0.91 0.53
CA MET A 71 -3.52 -1.85 -0.14
C MET A 71 -4.73 -1.10 -0.70
N VAL A 72 -4.88 -1.15 -2.03
CA VAL A 72 -5.98 -0.50 -2.76
C VAL A 72 -6.72 -1.53 -3.63
N VAL A 73 -6.71 -2.78 -3.23
CA VAL A 73 -7.43 -3.88 -3.88
C VAL A 73 -8.46 -4.45 -2.92
N SER A 74 -9.42 -5.22 -3.47
CA SER A 74 -10.41 -5.87 -2.62
C SER A 74 -9.75 -6.85 -1.65
N PRO A 75 -10.39 -7.17 -0.51
CA PRO A 75 -9.82 -8.13 0.45
C PRO A 75 -9.47 -9.47 -0.16
N LYS A 76 -10.26 -9.95 -1.10
CA LYS A 76 -10.02 -11.23 -1.78
C LYS A 76 -8.70 -11.22 -2.54
N ILE A 77 -8.42 -10.14 -3.27
CA ILE A 77 -7.16 -9.99 -4.01
C ILE A 77 -6.02 -9.71 -3.05
N GLY A 78 -6.28 -8.92 -2.01
CA GLY A 78 -5.27 -8.51 -1.05
C GLY A 78 -4.70 -9.63 -0.19
N ASP A 79 -5.43 -10.74 -0.03
CA ASP A 79 -5.03 -11.85 0.83
C ASP A 79 -3.62 -12.37 0.50
N ALA A 80 -3.35 -12.61 -0.77
CA ALA A 80 -2.04 -13.11 -1.20
C ALA A 80 -0.92 -12.08 -0.97
N PHE A 81 -1.24 -10.79 -1.15
CA PHE A 81 -0.27 -9.72 -0.91
C PHE A 81 0.05 -9.56 0.58
N VAL A 82 -0.92 -9.78 1.46
CA VAL A 82 -0.68 -9.77 2.90
C VAL A 82 0.32 -10.86 3.29
N GLU A 83 0.14 -12.07 2.77
CA GLU A 83 1.08 -13.16 3.00
C GLU A 83 2.47 -12.84 2.46
N GLU A 84 2.53 -12.30 1.24
CA GLU A 84 3.81 -11.93 0.62
C GLU A 84 4.52 -10.86 1.44
N ALA A 85 3.80 -9.83 1.88
CA ALA A 85 4.36 -8.77 2.72
C ALA A 85 4.96 -9.33 4.00
N SER A 86 4.27 -10.25 4.65
CA SER A 86 4.75 -10.89 5.86
C SER A 86 6.05 -11.65 5.61
N LYS A 87 6.10 -12.43 4.53
CA LYS A 87 7.30 -13.22 4.19
C LYS A 87 8.51 -12.34 3.87
N LEU A 88 8.28 -11.15 3.33
CA LEU A 88 9.35 -10.22 2.98
C LEU A 88 9.83 -9.37 4.17
N GLY A 89 9.13 -9.43 5.29
CA GLY A 89 9.47 -8.62 6.46
C GLY A 89 9.01 -7.18 6.38
N VAL A 90 7.95 -6.91 5.64
CA VAL A 90 7.31 -5.59 5.61
C VAL A 90 6.80 -5.28 7.02
N ASP A 91 7.00 -4.04 7.48
CA ASP A 91 6.62 -3.64 8.84
C ASP A 91 5.16 -3.24 8.94
N ILE A 92 4.70 -2.36 8.04
CA ILE A 92 3.37 -1.76 8.14
C ILE A 92 2.57 -2.07 6.87
N ILE A 93 1.31 -2.45 7.08
CA ILE A 93 0.35 -2.60 5.99
C ILE A 93 -0.81 -1.64 6.23
N TRP A 94 -1.16 -0.86 5.19
CA TRP A 94 -2.22 0.13 5.25
C TRP A 94 -3.34 -0.30 4.33
N PHE A 95 -4.49 -0.61 4.91
CA PHE A 95 -5.69 -0.92 4.13
C PHE A 95 -6.46 0.36 3.88
N GLN A 96 -6.52 0.81 2.64
CA GLN A 96 -7.39 1.93 2.27
C GLN A 96 -8.85 1.53 2.49
N PRO A 97 -9.75 2.50 2.76
CA PRO A 97 -11.17 2.18 2.95
C PRO A 97 -11.70 1.32 1.80
N GLY A 98 -12.29 0.17 2.14
CA GLY A 98 -12.79 -0.80 1.17
C GLY A 98 -11.83 -1.93 0.84
N ALA A 99 -10.56 -1.83 1.24
CA ALA A 99 -9.57 -2.88 1.01
C ALA A 99 -9.49 -3.88 2.17
N GLU A 100 -10.07 -3.55 3.32
CA GLU A 100 -10.01 -4.39 4.52
C GLU A 100 -11.24 -5.30 4.64
N SER A 101 -11.05 -6.37 5.39
CA SER A 101 -12.12 -7.14 5.99
C SER A 101 -11.64 -7.50 7.40
N ASP A 102 -12.56 -7.83 8.29
CA ASP A 102 -12.18 -8.24 9.65
C ASP A 102 -11.23 -9.43 9.63
N GLU A 103 -11.51 -10.40 8.75
CA GLU A 103 -10.68 -11.59 8.60
C GLU A 103 -9.28 -11.24 8.10
N LEU A 104 -9.17 -10.32 7.15
CA LEU A 104 -7.88 -9.94 6.59
C LEU A 104 -7.05 -9.11 7.58
N ILE A 105 -7.69 -8.23 8.34
CA ILE A 105 -7.03 -7.50 9.43
C ILE A 105 -6.48 -8.48 10.47
N GLU A 106 -7.29 -9.44 10.88
CA GLU A 106 -6.88 -10.45 11.85
C GLU A 106 -5.70 -11.27 11.31
N LYS A 107 -5.78 -11.68 10.04
CA LYS A 107 -4.70 -12.42 9.40
C LYS A 107 -3.39 -11.61 9.41
N ALA A 108 -3.46 -10.35 9.03
CA ALA A 108 -2.28 -9.49 9.00
C ALA A 108 -1.67 -9.34 10.41
N ASN A 109 -2.51 -9.13 11.42
CA ASN A 109 -2.05 -9.06 12.81
C ASN A 109 -1.38 -10.36 13.25
N ASN A 110 -1.99 -11.49 12.93
CA ASN A 110 -1.45 -12.81 13.31
C ASN A 110 -0.12 -13.10 12.62
N LEU A 111 0.11 -12.53 11.45
CA LEU A 111 1.36 -12.67 10.72
C LEU A 111 2.45 -11.69 11.20
N GLY A 112 2.13 -10.85 12.20
CA GLY A 112 3.09 -9.92 12.78
C GLY A 112 3.19 -8.58 12.09
N LEU A 113 2.29 -8.27 11.14
CA LEU A 113 2.24 -6.98 10.49
C LEU A 113 1.57 -5.94 11.38
N ASN A 114 2.05 -4.71 11.34
CA ASN A 114 1.39 -3.59 11.99
C ASN A 114 0.38 -3.01 11.01
N VAL A 115 -0.88 -2.89 11.45
CA VAL A 115 -2.00 -2.62 10.55
C VAL A 115 -2.56 -1.23 10.75
N VAL A 116 -2.79 -0.51 9.63
CA VAL A 116 -3.56 0.74 9.59
C VAL A 116 -4.81 0.47 8.76
N TYR A 117 -5.96 0.93 9.23
CA TYR A 117 -7.22 0.86 8.50
C TYR A 117 -8.17 1.96 8.99
N ASN A 118 -9.33 2.08 8.36
CA ASN A 118 -10.35 3.10 8.68
C ASN A 118 -9.93 4.54 8.37
N THR A 119 -8.87 4.75 7.60
CA THR A 119 -8.50 6.10 7.18
C THR A 119 -7.79 6.04 5.83
N CYS A 120 -7.97 7.07 5.02
CA CYS A 120 -7.32 7.17 3.72
C CYS A 120 -6.00 7.94 3.85
N VAL A 121 -4.94 7.43 3.24
CA VAL A 121 -3.61 8.05 3.30
C VAL A 121 -3.63 9.47 2.72
N MET A 122 -4.45 9.74 1.70
CA MET A 122 -4.56 11.09 1.14
C MET A 122 -5.13 12.09 2.15
N MET A 123 -6.10 11.66 2.95
CA MET A 123 -6.65 12.49 4.02
C MET A 123 -5.62 12.75 5.11
N GLU A 124 -4.85 11.73 5.47
CA GLU A 124 -3.85 11.86 6.52
C GLU A 124 -2.69 12.76 6.09
N THR A 125 -2.21 12.64 4.86
CA THR A 125 -1.15 13.50 4.35
C THR A 125 -1.63 14.95 4.21
N ASP A 126 -2.86 15.14 3.73
CA ASP A 126 -3.45 16.48 3.57
C ASP A 126 -3.64 17.19 4.91
N ARG A 127 -4.06 16.44 5.92
CA ARG A 127 -4.29 16.97 7.28
C ARG A 127 -3.02 17.52 7.93
N ARG A 128 -1.84 17.08 7.47
CA ARG A 128 -0.54 17.47 8.03
C ARG A 128 0.19 18.54 7.24
N LYS A 129 -0.47 19.14 6.26
CA LYS A 129 0.10 20.25 5.47
C LYS A 129 0.01 21.57 6.21
#